data_bb945f0385712e719d952935a9b21eb8
#
_entry.id   bb945f0385712e719d952935a9b21eb8
#
_cell.length_a   1.000
_cell.length_b   1.000
_cell.length_c   1.000
_cell.angle_alpha   90.00
_cell.angle_beta   90.00
_cell.angle_gamma   90.00
#
_symmetry.space_group_name_H-M   'P 1'
#
loop_
_entity.id
_entity.type
_entity.pdbx_description
1 polymer ?
#
loop_
_entity_poly.entity_id
_entity_poly.type
_entity_poly.pdbx_seq_one_letter_code
_entity_poly.pdbx_strand_id
1 'polypeptide(L)'
;MINRLQKKYALSDQGAKDLFKAIVYSVLANISLMLPVALLAIVLNAMLPVALGMEDKTAGLAWYTAAGIIILVIIFIFHYLQYTKAYIGTYEESERRRITLAEKLRTLPLGFFHERDLADLTSTIMGDCASFEHAFSHTVPQFFGALISTAIVCIV
;
A
#
# COMPACT_ATOMS: atom_id res chain seq x y z
N MET A 1 -12.74 13.04 -0.83
CA MET A 1 -11.45 12.51 -1.30
C MET A 1 -11.67 11.43 -2.36
N ILE A 2 -12.51 10.43 -2.13
CA ILE A 2 -12.82 9.33 -3.07
C ILE A 2 -13.27 9.86 -4.44
N ASN A 3 -14.24 10.79 -4.51
CA ASN A 3 -14.72 11.37 -5.77
C ASN A 3 -13.64 12.12 -6.57
N ARG A 4 -12.62 12.68 -5.89
CA ARG A 4 -11.48 13.32 -6.57
C ARG A 4 -10.53 12.28 -7.16
N LEU A 5 -10.30 11.18 -6.45
CA LEU A 5 -9.49 10.06 -6.95
C LEU A 5 -10.15 9.40 -8.15
N GLN A 6 -11.47 9.18 -8.07
CA GLN A 6 -12.27 8.61 -9.15
C GLN A 6 -12.17 9.45 -10.43
N LYS A 7 -12.40 10.78 -10.33
CA LYS A 7 -12.33 11.68 -11.49
C LYS A 7 -10.91 11.81 -12.06
N LYS A 8 -9.89 11.88 -11.18
CA LYS A 8 -8.50 12.08 -11.59
C LYS A 8 -7.90 10.86 -12.30
N TYR A 9 -8.27 9.66 -11.86
CA TYR A 9 -7.69 8.41 -12.35
C TYR A 9 -8.68 7.54 -13.14
N ALA A 10 -9.88 8.06 -13.41
CA ALA A 10 -10.96 7.35 -14.11
C ALA A 10 -11.21 5.93 -13.54
N LEU A 11 -11.21 5.83 -12.19
CA LEU A 11 -11.46 4.59 -11.47
C LEU A 11 -12.94 4.30 -11.34
N SER A 12 -13.31 3.04 -11.23
CA SER A 12 -14.65 2.64 -10.80
C SER A 12 -14.91 3.07 -9.34
N ASP A 13 -16.16 3.10 -8.91
CA ASP A 13 -16.53 3.40 -7.52
C ASP A 13 -15.86 2.44 -6.54
N GLN A 14 -15.75 1.17 -6.90
CA GLN A 14 -15.10 0.14 -6.12
C GLN A 14 -13.59 0.36 -6.09
N GLY A 15 -12.95 0.56 -7.26
CA GLY A 15 -11.50 0.79 -7.37
C GLY A 15 -11.04 2.03 -6.59
N ALA A 16 -11.83 3.10 -6.61
CA ALA A 16 -11.53 4.31 -5.82
C ALA A 16 -11.61 4.07 -4.31
N LYS A 17 -12.55 3.24 -3.84
CA LYS A 17 -12.67 2.86 -2.42
C LYS A 17 -11.51 1.96 -1.99
N ASP A 18 -11.16 0.99 -2.81
CA ASP A 18 -10.07 0.06 -2.49
C ASP A 18 -8.70 0.75 -2.53
N LEU A 19 -8.47 1.67 -3.47
CA LEU A 19 -7.29 2.53 -3.47
C LEU A 19 -7.22 3.40 -2.20
N PHE A 20 -8.32 3.99 -1.78
CA PHE A 20 -8.34 4.79 -0.54
C PHE A 20 -8.01 3.93 0.68
N LYS A 21 -8.57 2.72 0.78
CA LYS A 21 -8.25 1.77 1.87
C LYS A 21 -6.78 1.35 1.80
N ALA A 22 -6.25 1.07 0.61
CA ALA A 22 -4.85 0.74 0.42
C ALA A 22 -3.91 1.84 0.93
N ILE A 23 -4.23 3.12 0.66
CA ILE A 23 -3.48 4.26 1.20
C ILE A 23 -3.55 4.30 2.73
N VAL A 24 -4.74 4.14 3.33
CA VAL A 24 -4.92 4.15 4.79
C VAL A 24 -4.12 3.01 5.44
N TYR A 25 -4.21 1.80 4.90
CA TYR A 25 -3.43 0.67 5.43
C TYR A 25 -1.92 0.85 5.21
N SER A 26 -1.50 1.51 4.13
CA SER A 26 -0.10 1.87 3.92
C SER A 26 0.43 2.84 4.99
N VAL A 27 -0.37 3.83 5.37
CA VAL A 27 -0.04 4.74 6.48
C VAL A 27 0.08 3.97 7.80
N LEU A 28 -0.89 3.10 8.11
CA LEU A 28 -0.88 2.29 9.34
C LEU A 28 0.31 1.31 9.37
N ALA A 29 0.63 0.69 8.23
CA ALA A 29 1.79 -0.18 8.11
C ALA A 29 3.10 0.59 8.37
N ASN A 30 3.27 1.77 7.77
CA ASN A 30 4.45 2.61 8.00
C ASN A 30 4.58 3.07 9.45
N ILE A 31 3.47 3.46 10.09
CA ILE A 31 3.47 3.83 11.51
C ILE A 31 3.80 2.61 12.38
N SER A 32 3.29 1.42 12.05
CA SER A 32 3.57 0.20 12.81
C SER A 32 5.05 -0.17 12.81
N LEU A 33 5.81 0.16 11.74
CA LEU A 33 7.26 -0.02 11.67
C LEU A 33 8.04 0.88 12.64
N MET A 34 7.42 1.90 13.24
CA MET A 34 8.03 2.71 14.28
C MET A 34 8.00 2.04 15.67
N LEU A 35 7.08 1.07 15.87
CA LEU A 35 6.94 0.39 17.16
C LEU A 35 8.20 -0.38 17.60
N PRO A 36 8.90 -1.12 16.70
CA PRO A 36 10.17 -1.76 17.07
C PRO A 36 11.25 -0.76 17.50
N VAL A 37 11.29 0.41 16.85
CA VAL A 37 12.26 1.49 17.20
C VAL A 37 11.93 2.05 18.57
N ALA A 38 10.66 2.28 18.87
CA ALA A 38 10.23 2.72 20.21
C ALA A 38 10.56 1.66 21.29
N LEU A 39 10.31 0.37 20.99
CA LEU A 39 10.67 -0.71 21.91
C LEU A 39 12.17 -0.76 22.15
N LEU A 40 12.99 -0.62 21.08
CA LEU A 40 14.43 -0.57 21.20
C LEU A 40 14.90 0.60 22.10
N ALA A 41 14.32 1.78 21.92
CA ALA A 41 14.62 2.94 22.76
C ALA A 41 14.26 2.69 24.25
N ILE A 42 13.13 2.04 24.53
CA ILE A 42 12.73 1.65 25.89
C ILE A 42 13.74 0.66 26.49
N VAL A 43 14.15 -0.36 25.73
CA VAL A 43 15.12 -1.36 26.17
C VAL A 43 16.49 -0.70 26.46
N LEU A 44 16.96 0.17 25.56
CA LEU A 44 18.23 0.87 25.75
C LEU A 44 18.19 1.77 27.00
N ASN A 45 17.12 2.53 27.21
CA ASN A 45 16.95 3.36 28.38
C ASN A 45 16.88 2.53 29.68
N ALA A 46 16.30 1.35 29.64
CA ALA A 46 16.23 0.44 30.79
C ALA A 46 17.59 -0.22 31.10
N MET A 47 18.35 -0.56 30.07
CA MET A 47 19.67 -1.22 30.20
C MET A 47 20.80 -0.25 30.58
N LEU A 48 20.68 1.04 30.24
CA LEU A 48 21.74 2.02 30.48
C LEU A 48 22.08 2.18 31.98
N PRO A 49 21.12 2.30 32.92
CA PRO A 49 21.42 2.37 34.37
C PRO A 49 22.12 1.11 34.89
N VAL A 50 21.71 -0.08 34.41
CA VAL A 50 22.34 -1.36 34.78
C VAL A 50 23.79 -1.40 34.29
N ALA A 51 24.06 -0.98 33.06
CA ALA A 51 25.39 -0.90 32.49
C ALA A 51 26.32 0.06 33.29
N LEU A 52 25.73 1.08 33.93
CA LEU A 52 26.43 2.05 34.78
C LEU A 52 26.55 1.61 36.25
N GLY A 53 26.14 0.37 36.61
CA GLY A 53 26.21 -0.17 37.96
C GLY A 53 25.17 0.40 38.93
N MET A 54 24.09 1.01 38.44
CA MET A 54 22.95 1.49 39.23
C MET A 54 21.97 0.34 39.49
N GLU A 55 21.06 0.53 40.49
CA GLU A 55 20.07 -0.50 40.83
C GLU A 55 19.21 -0.94 39.66
N ASP A 56 18.99 -2.26 39.58
CA ASP A 56 18.21 -2.89 38.52
C ASP A 56 16.70 -2.72 38.79
N LYS A 57 16.04 -1.87 38.00
CA LYS A 57 14.56 -1.75 37.90
C LYS A 57 14.03 -2.22 36.57
N THR A 58 14.79 -3.03 35.82
CA THR A 58 14.36 -3.48 34.51
C THR A 58 13.21 -4.49 34.61
N ALA A 59 12.22 -4.33 33.72
CA ALA A 59 11.25 -5.40 33.49
C ALA A 59 11.98 -6.65 33.02
N GLY A 60 11.54 -7.82 33.45
CA GLY A 60 12.20 -9.08 33.08
C GLY A 60 12.29 -9.27 31.56
N LEU A 61 13.30 -9.99 31.10
CA LEU A 61 13.51 -10.30 29.67
C LEU A 61 12.24 -10.83 28.98
N ALA A 62 11.45 -11.62 29.70
CA ALA A 62 10.18 -12.15 29.21
C ALA A 62 9.16 -11.07 28.80
N TRP A 63 9.16 -9.90 29.49
CA TRP A 63 8.28 -8.78 29.14
C TRP A 63 8.68 -8.16 27.80
N TYR A 64 9.95 -7.91 27.56
CA TYR A 64 10.45 -7.34 26.30
C TYR A 64 10.28 -8.27 25.12
N THR A 65 10.48 -9.57 25.35
CA THR A 65 10.24 -10.59 24.28
C THR A 65 8.76 -10.70 23.94
N ALA A 66 7.87 -10.70 24.93
CA ALA A 66 6.42 -10.71 24.70
C ALA A 66 5.96 -9.44 23.94
N ALA A 67 6.45 -8.26 24.35
CA ALA A 67 6.17 -7.00 23.64
C ALA A 67 6.65 -7.04 22.19
N GLY A 68 7.86 -7.57 21.94
CA GLY A 68 8.41 -7.75 20.59
C GLY A 68 7.53 -8.66 19.72
N ILE A 69 7.07 -9.78 20.25
CA ILE A 69 6.17 -10.70 19.51
C ILE A 69 4.85 -10.01 19.17
N ILE A 70 4.25 -9.28 20.11
CA ILE A 70 3.01 -8.54 19.87
C ILE A 70 3.21 -7.51 18.76
N ILE A 71 4.31 -6.75 18.78
CA ILE A 71 4.63 -5.77 17.74
C ILE A 71 4.77 -6.43 16.37
N LEU A 72 5.45 -7.58 16.28
CA LEU A 72 5.59 -8.33 15.02
C LEU A 72 4.23 -8.77 14.47
N VAL A 73 3.33 -9.24 15.33
CA VAL A 73 1.96 -9.60 14.92
C VAL A 73 1.19 -8.38 14.40
N ILE A 74 1.29 -7.23 15.06
CA ILE A 74 0.66 -5.98 14.62
C ILE A 74 1.19 -5.57 13.24
N ILE A 75 2.51 -5.57 13.04
CA ILE A 75 3.14 -5.26 11.77
C ILE A 75 2.65 -6.21 10.68
N PHE A 76 2.63 -7.51 10.94
CA PHE A 76 2.15 -8.51 10.00
C PHE A 76 0.70 -8.26 9.57
N ILE A 77 -0.20 -7.97 10.52
CA ILE A 77 -1.62 -7.70 10.24
C ILE A 77 -1.76 -6.49 9.33
N PHE A 78 -1.10 -5.35 9.63
CA PHE A 78 -1.24 -4.14 8.81
C PHE A 78 -0.62 -4.31 7.42
N HIS A 79 0.51 -4.98 7.29
CA HIS A 79 1.10 -5.29 5.99
C HIS A 79 0.25 -6.26 5.17
N TYR A 80 -0.36 -7.26 5.80
CA TYR A 80 -1.28 -8.17 5.13
C TYR A 80 -2.52 -7.45 4.60
N LEU A 81 -3.12 -6.57 5.41
CA LEU A 81 -4.28 -5.77 5.00
C LEU A 81 -3.94 -4.80 3.87
N GLN A 82 -2.78 -4.14 3.97
CA GLN A 82 -2.27 -3.27 2.90
C GLN A 82 -2.09 -4.06 1.60
N TYR A 83 -1.39 -5.18 1.65
CA TYR A 83 -1.15 -6.04 0.51
C TYR A 83 -2.46 -6.46 -0.17
N THR A 84 -3.39 -7.00 0.60
CA THR A 84 -4.67 -7.48 0.08
C THR A 84 -5.44 -6.36 -0.63
N LYS A 85 -5.51 -5.17 -0.05
CA LYS A 85 -6.28 -4.06 -0.65
C LYS A 85 -5.56 -3.37 -1.80
N ALA A 86 -4.23 -3.27 -1.75
CA ALA A 86 -3.46 -2.70 -2.83
C ALA A 86 -3.44 -3.61 -4.07
N TYR A 87 -3.16 -4.89 -3.90
CA TYR A 87 -3.00 -5.82 -5.03
C TYR A 87 -4.34 -6.33 -5.57
N ILE A 88 -5.16 -6.95 -4.73
CA ILE A 88 -6.42 -7.56 -5.20
C ILE A 88 -7.33 -6.49 -5.79
N GLY A 89 -7.52 -5.36 -5.12
CA GLY A 89 -8.35 -4.27 -5.63
C GLY A 89 -7.86 -3.69 -6.96
N THR A 90 -6.52 -3.61 -7.15
CA THR A 90 -5.94 -3.13 -8.41
C THR A 90 -6.11 -4.13 -9.54
N TYR A 91 -5.90 -5.42 -9.29
CA TYR A 91 -6.08 -6.46 -10.31
C TYR A 91 -7.53 -6.59 -10.76
N GLU A 92 -8.49 -6.54 -9.84
CA GLU A 92 -9.93 -6.51 -10.18
C GLU A 92 -10.30 -5.29 -11.03
N GLU A 93 -9.76 -4.13 -10.73
CA GLU A 93 -10.00 -2.91 -11.51
C GLU A 93 -9.35 -3.00 -12.91
N SER A 94 -8.16 -3.57 -13.02
CA SER A 94 -7.48 -3.78 -14.28
C SER A 94 -8.20 -4.80 -15.16
N GLU A 95 -8.69 -5.89 -14.59
CA GLU A 95 -9.52 -6.87 -15.28
C GLU A 95 -10.77 -6.22 -15.89
N ARG A 96 -11.51 -5.45 -15.10
CA ARG A 96 -12.69 -4.70 -15.58
C ARG A 96 -12.36 -3.76 -16.72
N ARG A 97 -11.22 -3.06 -16.64
CA ARG A 97 -10.76 -2.17 -17.71
C ARG A 97 -10.46 -2.93 -19.00
N ARG A 98 -9.75 -4.06 -18.90
CA ARG A 98 -9.44 -4.90 -20.07
C ARG A 98 -10.71 -5.40 -20.73
N ILE A 99 -11.71 -5.87 -19.97
CA ILE A 99 -13.02 -6.31 -20.49
C ILE A 99 -13.73 -5.14 -21.17
N THR A 100 -13.83 -3.99 -20.50
CA THR A 100 -14.51 -2.80 -21.07
C THR A 100 -13.84 -2.31 -22.35
N LEU A 101 -12.51 -2.33 -22.42
CA LEU A 101 -11.76 -1.97 -23.63
C LEU A 101 -12.02 -2.97 -24.76
N ALA A 102 -11.99 -4.27 -24.46
CA ALA A 102 -12.30 -5.31 -25.44
C ALA A 102 -13.73 -5.20 -25.98
N GLU A 103 -14.71 -4.92 -25.11
CA GLU A 103 -16.11 -4.69 -25.54
C GLU A 103 -16.22 -3.46 -26.44
N LYS A 104 -15.56 -2.36 -26.10
CA LYS A 104 -15.52 -1.16 -26.96
C LYS A 104 -14.88 -1.43 -28.31
N LEU A 105 -13.77 -2.16 -28.33
CA LEU A 105 -13.14 -2.55 -29.59
C LEU A 105 -14.09 -3.36 -30.50
N ARG A 106 -14.87 -4.27 -29.93
CA ARG A 106 -15.87 -5.05 -30.68
C ARG A 106 -16.96 -4.19 -31.32
N THR A 107 -17.24 -3.01 -30.81
CA THR A 107 -18.26 -2.09 -31.37
C THR A 107 -17.73 -1.15 -32.42
N LEU A 108 -16.41 -1.13 -32.66
CA LEU A 108 -15.80 -0.25 -33.67
C LEU A 108 -16.04 -0.79 -35.08
N PRO A 109 -16.22 0.10 -36.08
CA PRO A 109 -16.38 -0.30 -37.46
C PRO A 109 -15.09 -0.93 -38.01
N LEU A 110 -15.24 -1.88 -38.95
CA LEU A 110 -14.09 -2.56 -39.59
C LEU A 110 -13.07 -1.60 -40.22
N GLY A 111 -13.50 -0.43 -40.71
CA GLY A 111 -12.63 0.60 -41.24
C GLY A 111 -11.58 1.10 -40.25
N PHE A 112 -11.91 1.12 -38.94
CA PHE A 112 -10.97 1.50 -37.89
C PHE A 112 -9.73 0.57 -37.83
N PHE A 113 -9.97 -0.73 -38.04
CA PHE A 113 -8.91 -1.74 -38.00
C PHE A 113 -8.09 -1.82 -39.30
N HIS A 114 -8.58 -1.21 -40.37
CA HIS A 114 -7.84 -1.11 -41.62
C HIS A 114 -6.75 -0.02 -41.56
N GLU A 115 -6.98 1.04 -40.80
CA GLU A 115 -6.05 2.16 -40.65
C GLU A 115 -5.07 1.98 -39.47
N ARG A 116 -5.28 1.01 -38.62
CA ARG A 116 -4.49 0.75 -37.45
C ARG A 116 -4.00 -0.69 -37.38
N ASP A 117 -2.74 -0.86 -37.02
CA ASP A 117 -2.21 -2.21 -36.74
C ASP A 117 -2.84 -2.76 -35.47
N LEU A 118 -3.54 -3.86 -35.59
CA LEU A 118 -4.19 -4.55 -34.46
C LEU A 118 -3.18 -5.04 -33.44
N ALA A 119 -1.99 -5.44 -33.87
CA ALA A 119 -0.92 -5.88 -32.98
C ALA A 119 -0.40 -4.71 -32.12
N ASP A 120 -0.20 -3.54 -32.72
CA ASP A 120 0.21 -2.32 -32.02
C ASP A 120 -0.87 -1.86 -31.02
N LEU A 121 -2.14 -1.87 -31.41
CA LEU A 121 -3.25 -1.53 -30.56
C LEU A 121 -3.36 -2.46 -29.35
N THR A 122 -3.22 -3.77 -29.58
CA THR A 122 -3.25 -4.78 -28.50
C THR A 122 -2.06 -4.61 -27.56
N SER A 123 -0.86 -4.39 -28.10
CA SER A 123 0.36 -4.15 -27.34
C SER A 123 0.24 -2.91 -26.45
N THR A 124 -0.28 -1.81 -27.00
CA THR A 124 -0.50 -0.56 -26.24
C THR A 124 -1.50 -0.78 -25.11
N ILE A 125 -2.65 -1.40 -25.38
CA ILE A 125 -3.65 -1.67 -24.35
C ILE A 125 -3.08 -2.56 -23.23
N MET A 126 -2.34 -3.61 -23.57
CA MET A 126 -1.74 -4.50 -22.58
C MET A 126 -0.65 -3.81 -21.77
N GLY A 127 0.20 -2.99 -22.42
CA GLY A 127 1.24 -2.20 -21.77
C GLY A 127 0.68 -1.15 -20.83
N ASP A 128 -0.36 -0.43 -21.25
CA ASP A 128 -1.02 0.58 -20.43
C ASP A 128 -1.72 -0.04 -19.20
N CYS A 129 -2.37 -1.20 -19.38
CA CYS A 129 -2.96 -1.94 -18.27
C CYS A 129 -1.92 -2.43 -17.27
N ALA A 130 -0.77 -2.93 -17.74
CA ALA A 130 0.32 -3.37 -16.87
C ALA A 130 0.95 -2.19 -16.11
N SER A 131 1.15 -1.06 -16.78
CA SER A 131 1.65 0.18 -16.16
C SER A 131 0.68 0.70 -15.10
N PHE A 132 -0.62 0.63 -15.37
CA PHE A 132 -1.68 0.96 -14.41
C PHE A 132 -1.64 0.03 -13.20
N GLU A 133 -1.55 -1.28 -13.41
CA GLU A 133 -1.44 -2.26 -12.33
C GLU A 133 -0.26 -1.95 -11.42
N HIS A 134 0.92 -1.72 -11.99
CA HIS A 134 2.12 -1.39 -11.22
C HIS A 134 1.98 -0.07 -10.45
N ALA A 135 1.43 0.96 -11.08
CA ALA A 135 1.26 2.26 -10.45
C ALA A 135 0.30 2.19 -9.25
N PHE A 136 -0.82 1.50 -9.36
CA PHE A 136 -1.87 1.48 -8.35
C PHE A 136 -1.70 0.40 -7.30
N SER A 137 -1.00 -0.70 -7.60
CA SER A 137 -0.66 -1.73 -6.60
C SER A 137 0.49 -1.30 -5.69
N HIS A 138 1.49 -0.60 -6.24
CA HIS A 138 2.72 -0.26 -5.52
C HIS A 138 2.90 1.25 -5.32
N THR A 139 3.07 2.00 -6.43
CA THR A 139 3.59 3.36 -6.38
C THR A 139 2.67 4.32 -5.65
N VAL A 140 1.39 4.34 -5.99
CA VAL A 140 0.43 5.30 -5.43
C VAL A 140 0.17 5.07 -3.94
N PRO A 141 -0.16 3.84 -3.46
CA PRO A 141 -0.37 3.61 -2.03
C PRO A 141 0.89 3.88 -1.20
N GLN A 142 2.06 3.45 -1.68
CA GLN A 142 3.32 3.65 -0.96
C GLN A 142 3.72 5.12 -0.90
N PHE A 143 3.60 5.86 -2.00
CA PHE A 143 3.93 7.28 -2.03
C PHE A 143 3.08 8.09 -1.05
N PHE A 144 1.76 7.95 -1.12
CA PHE A 144 0.87 8.64 -0.19
C PHE A 144 1.01 8.13 1.24
N GLY A 145 1.23 6.83 1.41
CA GLY A 145 1.50 6.22 2.71
C GLY A 145 2.75 6.80 3.36
N ALA A 146 3.86 6.86 2.64
CA ALA A 146 5.12 7.43 3.12
C ALA A 146 5.00 8.93 3.41
N LEU A 147 4.39 9.70 2.51
CA LEU A 147 4.22 11.15 2.69
C LEU A 147 3.42 11.47 3.95
N ILE A 148 2.27 10.80 4.15
CA ILE A 148 1.39 11.05 5.29
C ILE A 148 2.05 10.57 6.60
N SER A 149 2.64 9.37 6.62
CA SER A 149 3.30 8.85 7.81
C SER A 149 4.49 9.71 8.23
N THR A 150 5.31 10.17 7.27
CA THR A 150 6.42 11.08 7.55
C THR A 150 5.91 12.41 8.11
N ALA A 151 4.85 12.98 7.53
CA ALA A 151 4.26 14.22 8.03
C ALA A 151 3.75 14.07 9.48
N ILE A 152 3.11 12.94 9.81
CA ILE A 152 2.66 12.64 11.18
C ILE A 152 3.85 12.57 12.14
N VAL A 153 4.89 11.86 11.77
CA VAL A 153 6.11 11.70 12.60
C VAL A 153 6.85 13.03 12.82
N CYS A 154 6.85 13.92 11.81
CA CYS A 154 7.48 15.24 11.96
C CYS A 154 6.70 16.20 12.88
N ILE A 155 5.41 15.93 13.12
CA ILE A 155 4.55 16.77 13.98
C ILE A 155 4.59 16.31 15.44
N VAL A 156 4.87 15.05 15.69
CA VAL A 156 4.93 14.42 17.03
C VAL A 156 6.32 14.56 17.61
#